data_5af778e7dd059810c1335fcdf0972a40
#
_entry.id   5af778e7dd059810c1335fcdf0972a40
#
_cell.length_a   1.000
_cell.length_b   1.000
_cell.length_c   1.000
_cell.angle_alpha   90.00
_cell.angle_beta   90.00
_cell.angle_gamma   90.00
#
_symmetry.space_group_name_H-M   'P 1'
#
loop_
_entity.id
_entity.type
_entity.pdbx_description
1 polymer ?
#
loop_
_entity_poly.entity_id
_entity_poly.type
_entity_poly.pdbx_seq_one_letter_code
_entity_poly.pdbx_strand_id
1 'polypeptide(L)'
;MLTALRDVLLLVTRTVDALGFPLPLNSLRSFSGRATPLLALGVTVLGFLNARRTPAVVRVDVPIAGLPVALQGFTLAQISDIHVGPTIKHAFLQRIVSKVNTLGADVVVITGDLVDGKVVDLAGHVAHVFCDRES
;
A
#
# COMPACT_ATOMS: atom_id res chain seq x y z
N MET A 1 -18.98 2.33 -0.74
CA MET A 1 -19.15 2.44 0.72
C MET A 1 -19.67 3.81 1.18
N LEU A 2 -18.99 4.92 0.88
CA LEU A 2 -19.40 6.27 1.32
C LEU A 2 -20.83 6.66 0.87
N THR A 3 -21.22 6.32 -0.34
CA THR A 3 -22.59 6.55 -0.85
C THR A 3 -23.64 5.73 -0.11
N ALA A 4 -23.36 4.46 0.14
CA ALA A 4 -24.27 3.59 0.89
C ALA A 4 -24.48 4.10 2.33
N LEU A 5 -23.42 4.50 3.01
CA LEU A 5 -23.48 5.10 4.35
C LEU A 5 -24.33 6.39 4.35
N ARG A 6 -24.09 7.26 3.36
CA ARG A 6 -24.90 8.46 3.15
C ARG A 6 -26.39 8.13 2.96
N ASP A 7 -26.69 7.14 2.13
CA ASP A 7 -28.09 6.80 1.80
C ASP A 7 -28.80 6.18 3.00
N VAL A 8 -28.13 5.37 3.80
CA VAL A 8 -28.63 4.88 5.09
C VAL A 8 -28.92 6.04 6.04
N LEU A 9 -27.99 7.00 6.17
CA LEU A 9 -28.17 8.17 7.02
C LEU A 9 -29.37 9.01 6.57
N LEU A 10 -29.55 9.21 5.27
CA LEU A 10 -30.69 9.93 4.71
C LEU A 10 -32.04 9.17 4.90
N LEU A 11 -31.99 7.84 4.91
CA LEU A 11 -33.18 7.03 5.22
C LEU A 11 -33.57 7.20 6.69
N VAL A 12 -32.61 7.11 7.61
CA VAL A 12 -32.82 7.32 9.04
C VAL A 12 -33.40 8.73 9.31
N THR A 13 -32.79 9.76 8.71
CA THR A 13 -33.28 11.14 8.90
C THR A 13 -34.71 11.34 8.35
N ARG A 14 -35.10 10.65 7.27
CA ARG A 14 -36.47 10.65 6.75
C ARG A 14 -37.47 9.98 7.72
N THR A 15 -37.07 8.86 8.32
CA THR A 15 -37.97 8.18 9.29
C THR A 15 -38.14 9.03 10.55
N VAL A 16 -37.12 9.72 11.01
CA VAL A 16 -37.22 10.64 12.16
C VAL A 16 -38.09 11.86 11.85
N ASP A 17 -38.00 12.42 10.65
CA ASP A 17 -38.84 13.52 10.19
C ASP A 17 -40.32 13.09 10.12
N ALA A 18 -40.58 11.87 9.64
CA ALA A 18 -41.94 11.29 9.59
C ALA A 18 -42.55 11.04 11.00
N LEU A 19 -41.70 10.91 12.03
CA LEU A 19 -42.14 10.79 13.44
C LEU A 19 -42.42 12.15 14.10
N GLY A 20 -42.41 13.25 13.35
CA GLY A 20 -42.77 14.58 13.82
C GLY A 20 -41.62 15.44 14.32
N PHE A 21 -40.37 15.03 14.09
CA PHE A 21 -39.18 15.83 14.40
C PHE A 21 -38.68 16.52 13.12
N PRO A 22 -38.96 17.80 12.87
CA PRO A 22 -38.59 18.48 11.64
C PRO A 22 -37.08 18.62 11.52
N LEU A 23 -36.50 17.95 10.54
CA LEU A 23 -35.07 18.01 10.24
C LEU A 23 -34.85 18.78 8.93
N PRO A 24 -33.73 19.52 8.78
CA PRO A 24 -33.38 20.26 7.57
C PRO A 24 -32.90 19.32 6.45
N LEU A 25 -33.78 18.38 6.02
CA LEU A 25 -33.43 17.32 5.06
C LEU A 25 -32.87 17.84 3.73
N ASN A 26 -33.43 18.95 3.21
CA ASN A 26 -32.98 19.52 1.95
C ASN A 26 -31.54 20.04 2.02
N SER A 27 -31.18 20.67 3.14
CA SER A 27 -29.81 21.14 3.38
C SER A 27 -28.84 19.97 3.57
N LEU A 28 -29.25 18.93 4.32
CA LEU A 28 -28.45 17.72 4.51
C LEU A 28 -28.23 16.98 3.18
N ARG A 29 -29.26 16.85 2.35
CA ARG A 29 -29.14 16.19 1.03
C ARG A 29 -28.23 16.95 0.08
N SER A 30 -28.37 18.27 -0.01
CA SER A 30 -27.54 19.09 -0.90
C SER A 30 -26.09 19.14 -0.43
N PHE A 31 -25.86 19.27 0.87
CA PHE A 31 -24.52 19.28 1.45
C PHE A 31 -23.83 17.93 1.29
N SER A 32 -24.47 16.83 1.70
CA SER A 32 -23.91 15.48 1.59
C SER A 32 -23.68 15.07 0.13
N GLY A 33 -24.57 15.48 -0.79
CA GLY A 33 -24.43 15.24 -2.22
C GLY A 33 -23.15 15.83 -2.81
N ARG A 34 -22.73 17.01 -2.35
CA ARG A 34 -21.49 17.67 -2.77
C ARG A 34 -20.27 17.20 -1.99
N ALA A 35 -20.42 16.97 -0.70
CA ALA A 35 -19.34 16.56 0.18
C ALA A 35 -18.84 15.14 -0.12
N THR A 36 -19.74 14.19 -0.44
CA THR A 36 -19.37 12.79 -0.69
C THR A 36 -18.36 12.61 -1.82
N PRO A 37 -18.52 13.17 -3.03
CA PRO A 37 -17.52 13.01 -4.09
C PRO A 37 -16.20 13.70 -3.75
N LEU A 38 -16.23 14.83 -3.06
CA LEU A 38 -15.01 15.53 -2.64
C LEU A 38 -14.23 14.71 -1.60
N LEU A 39 -14.92 14.13 -0.63
CA LEU A 39 -14.30 13.23 0.36
C LEU A 39 -13.76 11.96 -0.31
N ALA A 40 -14.53 11.37 -1.23
CA ALA A 40 -14.09 10.20 -1.97
C ALA A 40 -12.80 10.51 -2.77
N LEU A 41 -12.78 11.65 -3.48
CA LEU A 41 -11.60 12.10 -4.20
C LEU A 41 -10.42 12.31 -3.25
N GLY A 42 -10.62 12.99 -2.13
CA GLY A 42 -9.57 13.21 -1.11
C GLY A 42 -8.98 11.92 -0.59
N VAL A 43 -9.82 10.97 -0.18
CA VAL A 43 -9.37 9.65 0.30
C VAL A 43 -8.62 8.88 -0.79
N THR A 44 -9.12 8.92 -2.03
CA THR A 44 -8.46 8.26 -3.16
C THR A 44 -7.08 8.85 -3.44
N VAL A 45 -6.97 10.18 -3.46
CA VAL A 45 -5.68 10.87 -3.67
C VAL A 45 -4.71 10.55 -2.53
N LEU A 46 -5.15 10.61 -1.28
CA LEU A 46 -4.33 10.27 -0.12
C LEU A 46 -3.86 8.81 -0.17
N GLY A 47 -4.78 7.88 -0.48
CA GLY A 47 -4.46 6.46 -0.66
C GLY A 47 -3.43 6.24 -1.78
N PHE A 48 -3.60 6.91 -2.90
CA PHE A 48 -2.68 6.85 -4.03
C PHE A 48 -1.28 7.40 -3.69
N LEU A 49 -1.20 8.51 -2.98
CA LEU A 49 0.07 9.09 -2.53
C LEU A 49 0.76 8.18 -1.51
N ASN A 50 -0.02 7.61 -0.59
CA ASN A 50 0.51 6.68 0.41
C ASN A 50 1.03 5.37 -0.22
N ALA A 51 0.32 4.81 -1.19
CA ALA A 51 0.73 3.60 -1.91
C ALA A 51 2.06 3.76 -2.68
N ARG A 52 2.45 4.99 -3.00
CA ARG A 52 3.71 5.30 -3.70
C ARG A 52 4.89 5.58 -2.78
N ARG A 53 4.70 5.56 -1.46
CA ARG A 53 5.79 5.73 -0.50
C ARG A 53 6.67 4.49 -0.47
N THR A 54 7.97 4.71 -0.29
CA THR A 54 8.91 3.60 -0.07
C THR A 54 8.54 2.88 1.23
N PRO A 55 8.43 1.55 1.24
CA PRO A 55 8.11 0.78 2.44
C PRO A 55 9.07 1.06 3.59
N ALA A 56 8.54 1.02 4.81
CA ALA A 56 9.35 1.11 6.01
C ALA A 56 10.09 -0.22 6.26
N VAL A 57 11.30 -0.12 6.78
CA VAL A 57 12.06 -1.29 7.23
C VAL A 57 11.59 -1.67 8.63
N VAL A 58 11.15 -2.90 8.80
CA VAL A 58 10.84 -3.49 10.10
C VAL A 58 11.97 -4.43 10.49
N ARG A 59 12.58 -4.21 11.64
CA ARG A 59 13.62 -5.10 12.18
C ARG A 59 12.98 -6.06 13.17
N VAL A 60 13.30 -7.35 13.00
CA VAL A 60 12.80 -8.43 13.86
C VAL A 60 14.00 -9.26 14.28
N ASP A 61 14.20 -9.41 15.58
CA ASP A 61 15.21 -10.31 16.12
C ASP A 61 14.57 -11.71 16.28
N VAL A 62 15.22 -12.71 15.67
CA VAL A 62 14.76 -14.10 15.72
C VAL A 62 15.72 -14.92 16.56
N PRO A 63 15.40 -15.19 17.84
CA PRO A 63 16.26 -16.02 18.67
C PRO A 63 16.17 -17.49 18.25
N ILE A 64 17.29 -18.07 17.85
CA ILE A 64 17.39 -19.49 17.45
C ILE A 64 18.28 -20.20 18.45
N ALA A 65 17.69 -21.12 19.23
CA ALA A 65 18.44 -21.93 20.18
C ALA A 65 19.41 -22.88 19.44
N GLY A 66 20.67 -22.94 19.88
CA GLY A 66 21.67 -23.80 19.29
C GLY A 66 22.24 -23.31 17.95
N LEU A 67 22.01 -22.05 17.57
CA LEU A 67 22.61 -21.49 16.36
C LEU A 67 24.14 -21.54 16.47
N PRO A 68 24.87 -22.07 15.45
CA PRO A 68 26.33 -22.03 15.41
C PRO A 68 26.88 -20.62 15.57
N VAL A 69 28.01 -20.49 16.28
CA VAL A 69 28.65 -19.18 16.52
C VAL A 69 28.93 -18.42 15.23
N ALA A 70 29.30 -19.11 14.16
CA ALA A 70 29.55 -18.53 12.84
C ALA A 70 28.31 -17.87 12.19
N LEU A 71 27.09 -18.21 12.64
CA LEU A 71 25.85 -17.63 12.13
C LEU A 71 25.21 -16.62 13.11
N GLN A 72 25.86 -16.37 14.25
CA GLN A 72 25.37 -15.36 15.18
C GLN A 72 25.51 -13.96 14.56
N GLY A 73 24.41 -13.20 14.60
CA GLY A 73 24.34 -11.88 13.99
C GLY A 73 24.09 -11.89 12.47
N PHE A 74 23.87 -13.08 11.88
CA PHE A 74 23.48 -13.19 10.47
C PHE A 74 22.19 -12.44 10.20
N THR A 75 22.20 -11.60 9.16
CA THR A 75 21.10 -10.73 8.81
C THR A 75 20.47 -11.10 7.48
N LEU A 76 19.14 -11.14 7.46
CA LEU A 76 18.36 -11.45 6.27
C LEU A 76 17.41 -10.30 5.98
N ALA A 77 17.47 -9.74 4.77
CA ALA A 77 16.49 -8.78 4.29
C ALA A 77 15.44 -9.52 3.46
N GLN A 78 14.19 -9.50 3.93
CA GLN A 78 13.07 -10.05 3.18
C GLN A 78 12.29 -8.95 2.47
N ILE A 79 12.06 -9.15 1.18
CA ILE A 79 11.19 -8.32 0.35
C ILE A 79 10.01 -9.20 -0.08
N SER A 80 8.78 -8.72 0.12
CA SER A 80 7.57 -9.47 -0.21
C SER A 80 6.59 -8.61 -1.00
N ASP A 81 5.86 -9.23 -1.93
CA ASP A 81 4.67 -8.67 -2.58
C ASP A 81 4.87 -7.28 -3.21
N ILE A 82 5.89 -7.14 -4.06
CA ILE A 82 6.21 -5.85 -4.71
C ILE A 82 5.19 -5.50 -5.78
N HIS A 83 4.59 -6.49 -6.46
CA HIS A 83 3.59 -6.32 -7.51
C HIS A 83 4.04 -5.34 -8.62
N VAL A 84 5.23 -5.58 -9.18
CA VAL A 84 5.75 -4.77 -10.29
C VAL A 84 4.81 -4.90 -11.48
N GLY A 85 4.22 -3.79 -11.90
CA GLY A 85 3.23 -3.73 -12.96
C GLY A 85 3.18 -2.37 -13.65
N PRO A 86 2.17 -2.11 -14.49
CA PRO A 86 2.05 -0.86 -15.22
C PRO A 86 1.98 0.39 -14.31
N THR A 87 1.54 0.21 -13.07
CA THR A 87 1.38 1.28 -12.08
C THR A 87 2.61 1.45 -11.16
N ILE A 88 3.36 0.38 -10.93
CA ILE A 88 4.59 0.38 -10.12
C ILE A 88 5.77 0.39 -11.07
N LYS A 89 6.32 1.57 -11.31
CA LYS A 89 7.37 1.82 -12.29
C LYS A 89 8.76 1.57 -11.71
N HIS A 90 9.73 1.43 -12.61
CA HIS A 90 11.17 1.27 -12.38
C HIS A 90 11.73 2.14 -11.22
N ALA A 91 11.35 3.42 -11.15
CA ALA A 91 11.81 4.32 -10.09
C ALA A 91 11.35 3.92 -8.67
N PHE A 92 10.24 3.22 -8.51
CA PHE A 92 9.81 2.69 -7.21
C PHE A 92 10.68 1.48 -6.82
N LEU A 93 10.91 0.58 -7.77
CA LEU A 93 11.76 -0.59 -7.58
C LEU A 93 13.20 -0.18 -7.24
N GLN A 94 13.76 0.79 -7.96
CA GLN A 94 15.09 1.34 -7.66
C GLN A 94 15.19 1.88 -6.23
N ARG A 95 14.16 2.57 -5.73
CA ARG A 95 14.15 3.04 -4.33
C ARG A 95 14.15 1.89 -3.32
N ILE A 96 13.42 0.79 -3.62
CA ILE A 96 13.44 -0.40 -2.77
C ILE A 96 14.83 -1.01 -2.76
N VAL A 97 15.43 -1.26 -3.93
CA VAL A 97 16.77 -1.84 -4.06
C VAL A 97 17.82 -0.97 -3.38
N SER A 98 17.81 0.34 -3.63
CA SER A 98 18.70 1.26 -2.94
C SER A 98 18.54 1.18 -1.42
N LYS A 99 17.28 1.11 -0.94
CA LYS A 99 17.02 0.96 0.49
C LYS A 99 17.55 -0.34 1.06
N VAL A 100 17.34 -1.46 0.37
CA VAL A 100 17.83 -2.80 0.77
C VAL A 100 19.35 -2.82 0.79
N ASN A 101 20.00 -2.25 -0.21
CA ASN A 101 21.48 -2.17 -0.27
C ASN A 101 22.06 -1.38 0.91
N THR A 102 21.34 -0.37 1.43
CA THR A 102 21.80 0.36 2.64
C THR A 102 21.66 -0.44 3.92
N LEU A 103 20.95 -1.58 3.93
CA LEU A 103 20.79 -2.40 5.13
C LEU A 103 22.04 -3.23 5.45
N GLY A 104 22.86 -3.51 4.44
CA GLY A 104 24.05 -4.36 4.60
C GLY A 104 23.73 -5.79 5.02
N ALA A 105 22.58 -6.33 4.60
CA ALA A 105 22.17 -7.68 4.94
C ALA A 105 23.06 -8.72 4.26
N ASP A 106 23.33 -9.82 4.97
CA ASP A 106 24.13 -10.94 4.45
C ASP A 106 23.43 -11.67 3.31
N VAL A 107 22.10 -11.74 3.37
CA VAL A 107 21.25 -12.35 2.34
C VAL A 107 20.01 -11.50 2.10
N VAL A 108 19.61 -11.41 0.84
CA VAL A 108 18.31 -10.83 0.43
C VAL A 108 17.43 -11.95 -0.11
N VAL A 109 16.23 -12.05 0.41
CA VAL A 109 15.22 -13.05 0.01
C VAL A 109 14.00 -12.30 -0.54
N ILE A 110 13.55 -12.75 -1.70
CA ILE A 110 12.32 -12.24 -2.33
C ILE A 110 11.26 -13.33 -2.21
N THR A 111 10.12 -12.97 -1.62
CA THR A 111 9.00 -13.87 -1.40
C THR A 111 7.70 -13.23 -1.90
N GLY A 112 6.66 -14.05 -2.07
CA GLY A 112 5.35 -13.57 -2.52
C GLY A 112 5.32 -13.21 -4.01
N ASP A 113 4.41 -12.32 -4.38
CA ASP A 113 4.18 -11.93 -5.77
C ASP A 113 5.05 -10.73 -6.15
N LEU A 114 6.03 -10.99 -7.02
CA LEU A 114 6.96 -9.96 -7.48
C LEU A 114 6.41 -9.16 -8.66
N VAL A 115 5.62 -9.80 -9.54
CA VAL A 115 5.28 -9.23 -10.86
C VAL A 115 3.81 -9.43 -11.20
N ASP A 116 3.08 -8.33 -11.37
CA ASP A 116 1.71 -8.32 -11.91
C ASP A 116 1.72 -8.09 -13.43
N GLY A 117 1.86 -9.18 -14.22
CA GLY A 117 1.80 -9.09 -15.67
C GLY A 117 2.59 -10.17 -16.41
N LYS A 118 2.66 -10.03 -17.71
CA LYS A 118 3.43 -10.97 -18.55
C LYS A 118 4.93 -10.70 -18.40
N VAL A 119 5.69 -11.77 -18.14
CA VAL A 119 7.16 -11.71 -17.97
C VAL A 119 7.85 -10.98 -19.12
N VAL A 120 7.34 -11.14 -20.35
CA VAL A 120 7.90 -10.51 -21.56
C VAL A 120 7.84 -8.98 -21.49
N ASP A 121 6.78 -8.42 -20.92
CA ASP A 121 6.57 -6.96 -20.85
C ASP A 121 7.37 -6.31 -19.70
N LEU A 122 7.78 -7.09 -18.73
CA LEU A 122 8.40 -6.63 -17.47
C LEU A 122 9.85 -7.08 -17.31
N ALA A 123 10.33 -8.03 -18.13
CA ALA A 123 11.69 -8.56 -18.04
C ALA A 123 12.77 -7.46 -18.09
N GLY A 124 12.60 -6.45 -18.96
CA GLY A 124 13.52 -5.31 -19.04
C GLY A 124 13.52 -4.40 -17.82
N HIS A 125 12.44 -4.40 -17.03
CA HIS A 125 12.35 -3.59 -15.81
C HIS A 125 12.91 -4.30 -14.57
N VAL A 126 12.89 -5.63 -14.58
CA VAL A 126 13.32 -6.47 -13.46
C VAL A 126 14.81 -6.86 -13.59
N ALA A 127 15.26 -7.19 -14.80
CA ALA A 127 16.61 -7.67 -15.04
C ALA A 127 17.70 -6.64 -14.66
N HIS A 128 17.53 -5.37 -15.05
CA HIS A 128 18.49 -4.31 -14.71
C HIS A 128 18.63 -4.01 -13.21
N VAL A 129 17.59 -4.27 -12.43
CA VAL A 129 17.57 -3.92 -11.01
C VAL A 129 18.29 -4.96 -10.14
N PHE A 130 18.30 -6.23 -10.59
CA PHE A 130 18.90 -7.33 -9.84
C PHE A 130 20.28 -7.77 -10.37
N CYS A 131 20.65 -7.36 -11.59
CA CYS A 131 21.94 -7.70 -12.19
C CYS A 131 23.08 -6.67 -11.96
N ASP A 132 22.78 -5.45 -11.51
CA ASP A 132 23.81 -4.40 -11.29
C ASP A 132 24.65 -4.60 -10.00
N ARG A 133 24.82 -5.83 -9.54
CA ARG A 133 25.60 -6.12 -8.32
C ARG A 133 27.08 -6.46 -8.60
N GLU A 134 27.54 -6.34 -9.86
CA GLU A 134 28.94 -6.58 -10.22
C GLU A 134 29.60 -5.29 -10.73
N SER A 135 30.02 -4.43 -9.81
CA SER A 135 31.15 -3.50 -10.01
C SER A 135 31.54 -2.82 -8.70
#